data_d4fadf7e20388d7948ea0989a3117fdc
#
_entry.id   d4fadf7e20388d7948ea0989a3117fdc
#
_cell.length_a   1.000
_cell.length_b   1.000
_cell.length_c   1.000
_cell.angle_alpha   90.00
_cell.angle_beta   90.00
_cell.angle_gamma   90.00
#
_symmetry.space_group_name_H-M   'P 1'
#
loop_
_entity.id
_entity.type
_entity.pdbx_description
1 polymer ?
#
loop_
_entity_poly.entity_id
_entity_poly.type
_entity_poly.pdbx_seq_one_letter_code
_entity_poly.pdbx_strand_id
1 'polypeptide(L)'
;MKAIYKYLVLPIILGMGVFTTVSCEKLETTNEDPNNPVEVPSNMLMSGTQKRMMDNVYDNWFGARQCLTYSQYWAQRNYTEEDRYQIRESVNNGYFNIFYRCLYCMDRLIELNTDPTKATISAVYGNNKNQIAAAKIMKVWMLSIITDTWGNVPYTEAGKLTKDVYYAKYDNQKDIYAAMIKELTEASQMINVKEKAFTGGDIIYKGDASKWKKFANSLRCRLAIHLSKVDSNWKTYIAEALKDGVFESNADNAVFKYSTTGQEYCMFYSGYYVSGRNDFTITRPFMDILKGQADTLNKKSHPWAGVVDPRLTVYTTPRIKEEKKGNVVVRTDTLYIGIPFGIPSGNNMFSTFRNMAPNWYANPPIQLTQDFTVPIMTYADLQFILSEYKGFSADEYKEGVRASVTYWTTLNGKPISTANLDAYVDAVSKKVDAEAVALQKYIDLFMNGTEAWVEIRRTGYPDQLIRPGEISAIGKDGAVLKFEPLSDTKGLIIPRVKYPTNESTLNGANFNAAVSKLEGGTNNYYSKMYWDVRTGPYDHPANK
;
A
#
# COMPACT_ATOMS: atom_id res chain seq x y z
N MET A 1 87.51 16.17 9.88
CA MET A 1 86.19 15.56 9.50
C MET A 1 85.03 15.84 10.47
N LYS A 2 85.21 16.35 11.68
CA LYS A 2 84.07 16.60 12.62
C LYS A 2 83.44 18.01 12.46
N ALA A 3 83.98 18.94 11.75
CA ALA A 3 83.44 20.30 11.61
C ALA A 3 82.52 20.48 10.40
N ILE A 4 82.62 19.63 9.38
CA ILE A 4 81.86 19.75 8.14
C ILE A 4 80.42 19.15 8.36
N TYR A 5 80.24 18.19 9.27
CA TYR A 5 78.93 17.59 9.58
C TYR A 5 77.98 18.53 10.32
N LYS A 6 78.49 19.52 11.08
CA LYS A 6 77.66 20.48 11.82
C LYS A 6 76.96 21.51 10.93
N TYR A 7 77.59 21.85 9.80
CA TYR A 7 77.02 22.86 8.88
C TYR A 7 76.13 22.30 7.79
N LEU A 8 76.11 20.96 7.57
CA LEU A 8 75.27 20.29 6.60
C LEU A 8 73.96 19.77 7.21
N VAL A 9 73.92 19.46 8.51
CA VAL A 9 72.74 18.93 9.18
C VAL A 9 71.77 20.05 9.57
N LEU A 10 72.24 21.26 9.88
CA LEU A 10 71.42 22.38 10.28
C LEU A 10 70.49 22.91 9.16
N PRO A 11 70.92 23.08 7.90
CA PRO A 11 69.99 23.47 6.83
C PRO A 11 69.05 22.39 6.38
N ILE A 12 69.38 21.09 6.58
CA ILE A 12 68.46 19.97 6.27
C ILE A 12 67.31 19.90 7.30
N ILE A 13 67.59 20.17 8.57
CA ILE A 13 66.54 20.20 9.63
C ILE A 13 65.69 21.47 9.48
N LEU A 14 66.23 22.62 9.08
CA LEU A 14 65.48 23.83 8.78
C LEU A 14 64.62 23.67 7.50
N GLY A 15 65.14 22.96 6.48
CA GLY A 15 64.41 22.65 5.25
C GLY A 15 63.25 21.69 5.44
N MET A 16 63.33 20.71 6.34
CA MET A 16 62.22 19.79 6.70
C MET A 16 61.18 20.47 7.57
N GLY A 17 61.54 21.50 8.37
CA GLY A 17 60.55 22.20 9.22
C GLY A 17 59.62 23.13 8.45
N VAL A 18 60.00 23.59 7.25
CA VAL A 18 59.15 24.49 6.44
C VAL A 18 58.17 23.74 5.53
N PHE A 19 58.39 22.46 5.24
CA PHE A 19 57.47 21.67 4.42
C PHE A 19 56.30 21.05 5.21
N THR A 20 56.28 21.12 6.54
CA THR A 20 55.23 20.52 7.36
C THR A 20 54.06 21.47 7.70
N THR A 21 54.15 22.76 7.34
CA THR A 21 53.09 23.75 7.66
C THR A 21 52.15 24.08 6.51
N VAL A 22 52.31 23.50 5.33
CA VAL A 22 51.43 23.75 4.17
C VAL A 22 50.46 22.61 3.90
N SER A 23 50.46 21.55 4.73
CA SER A 23 49.66 20.35 4.47
C SER A 23 48.27 20.33 5.14
N CYS A 24 47.91 21.32 5.96
CA CYS A 24 46.65 21.27 6.72
C CYS A 24 45.48 22.03 6.10
N GLU A 25 45.68 22.89 5.11
CA GLU A 25 44.57 23.63 4.51
C GLU A 25 43.81 22.89 3.39
N LYS A 26 44.36 21.78 2.90
CA LYS A 26 43.73 21.00 1.82
C LYS A 26 42.96 19.74 2.27
N LEU A 27 43.01 19.39 3.54
CA LEU A 27 42.36 18.18 4.05
C LEU A 27 40.85 18.37 4.30
N GLU A 28 40.38 19.58 4.56
CA GLU A 28 38.97 19.86 4.74
C GLU A 28 38.18 19.84 3.42
N THR A 29 38.83 20.25 2.30
CA THR A 29 38.19 20.21 0.96
C THR A 29 38.39 18.88 0.24
N THR A 30 39.29 18.01 0.71
CA THR A 30 39.55 16.69 0.10
C THR A 30 38.63 15.58 0.67
N ASN A 31 37.88 15.89 1.70
CA ASN A 31 36.93 14.96 2.32
C ASN A 31 35.50 15.13 1.81
N GLU A 32 35.25 15.99 0.84
CA GLU A 32 34.01 16.03 0.11
C GLU A 32 34.07 14.97 -1.00
N ASP A 33 33.42 13.83 -0.78
CA ASP A 33 33.22 12.81 -1.82
C ASP A 33 32.31 13.40 -2.90
N PRO A 34 32.82 13.72 -4.11
CA PRO A 34 32.00 14.32 -5.17
C PRO A 34 30.92 13.37 -5.68
N ASN A 35 31.00 12.08 -5.34
CA ASN A 35 30.01 11.07 -5.71
C ASN A 35 28.93 10.87 -4.64
N ASN A 36 29.15 11.41 -3.42
CA ASN A 36 28.16 11.42 -2.35
C ASN A 36 27.84 12.87 -1.95
N PRO A 37 26.89 13.54 -2.61
CA PRO A 37 26.54 14.91 -2.28
C PRO A 37 26.11 15.01 -0.81
N VAL A 38 26.68 15.97 -0.09
CA VAL A 38 26.40 16.25 1.33
C VAL A 38 24.90 16.61 1.52
N GLU A 39 24.26 17.10 0.48
CA GLU A 39 22.85 17.46 0.48
C GLU A 39 22.15 17.00 -0.81
N VAL A 40 21.10 16.20 -0.66
CA VAL A 40 20.29 15.71 -1.80
C VAL A 40 19.24 16.76 -2.16
N PRO A 41 19.12 17.19 -3.44
CA PRO A 41 18.07 18.13 -3.86
C PRO A 41 16.65 17.68 -3.50
N SER A 42 15.77 18.64 -3.18
CA SER A 42 14.40 18.36 -2.73
C SER A 42 13.57 17.53 -3.73
N ASN A 43 13.72 17.77 -5.02
CA ASN A 43 13.04 17.00 -6.07
C ASN A 43 13.55 15.54 -6.16
N MET A 44 14.82 15.29 -5.87
CA MET A 44 15.38 13.93 -5.80
C MET A 44 14.95 13.19 -4.53
N LEU A 45 14.82 13.90 -3.40
CA LEU A 45 14.20 13.32 -2.20
C LEU A 45 12.75 12.90 -2.47
N MET A 46 12.00 13.69 -3.23
CA MET A 46 10.62 13.32 -3.61
C MET A 46 10.61 12.08 -4.50
N SER A 47 11.35 12.06 -5.60
CA SER A 47 11.36 10.91 -6.52
C SER A 47 11.85 9.63 -5.86
N GLY A 48 12.95 9.72 -5.09
CA GLY A 48 13.52 8.58 -4.38
C GLY A 48 12.57 8.01 -3.33
N THR A 49 11.85 8.88 -2.61
CA THR A 49 10.86 8.44 -1.62
C THR A 49 9.63 7.82 -2.29
N GLN A 50 9.09 8.45 -3.34
CA GLN A 50 7.98 7.89 -4.11
C GLN A 50 8.33 6.49 -4.61
N LYS A 51 9.47 6.32 -5.29
CA LYS A 51 9.91 5.01 -5.80
C LYS A 51 10.07 3.99 -4.67
N ARG A 52 10.79 4.36 -3.61
CA ARG A 52 11.05 3.44 -2.49
C ARG A 52 9.77 3.00 -1.78
N MET A 53 8.82 3.91 -1.60
CA MET A 53 7.53 3.57 -1.01
C MET A 53 6.72 2.64 -1.89
N MET A 54 6.67 2.92 -3.20
CA MET A 54 5.93 2.06 -4.13
C MET A 54 6.56 0.67 -4.22
N ASP A 55 7.89 0.57 -4.25
CA ASP A 55 8.61 -0.71 -4.19
C ASP A 55 8.32 -1.48 -2.90
N ASN A 56 8.04 -0.79 -1.82
CA ASN A 56 7.74 -1.38 -0.53
C ASN A 56 6.29 -1.87 -0.43
N VAL A 57 5.34 -1.07 -0.88
CA VAL A 57 3.90 -1.37 -0.77
C VAL A 57 3.44 -2.36 -1.85
N TYR A 58 4.11 -2.38 -3.01
CA TYR A 58 3.75 -3.20 -4.17
C TYR A 58 4.80 -4.27 -4.49
N ASP A 59 5.36 -4.90 -3.47
CA ASP A 59 6.33 -5.96 -3.62
C ASP A 59 5.78 -7.36 -3.33
N ASN A 60 6.65 -8.36 -3.49
CA ASN A 60 6.30 -9.76 -3.25
C ASN A 60 6.24 -10.15 -1.75
N TRP A 61 6.62 -9.26 -0.84
CA TRP A 61 6.71 -9.57 0.58
C TRP A 61 5.61 -8.90 1.39
N PHE A 62 5.66 -7.59 1.55
CA PHE A 62 4.62 -6.87 2.28
C PHE A 62 3.35 -6.78 1.44
N GLY A 63 3.46 -6.27 0.20
CA GLY A 63 2.32 -6.10 -0.69
C GLY A 63 1.61 -7.41 -0.97
N ALA A 64 2.32 -8.39 -1.51
CA ALA A 64 1.72 -9.65 -1.91
C ALA A 64 1.42 -10.58 -0.73
N ARG A 65 2.43 -10.91 0.09
CA ARG A 65 2.29 -11.95 1.12
C ARG A 65 1.55 -11.52 2.38
N GLN A 66 1.39 -10.22 2.59
CA GLN A 66 0.60 -9.71 3.69
C GLN A 66 -0.68 -9.06 3.17
N CYS A 67 -0.61 -7.87 2.62
CA CYS A 67 -1.81 -7.08 2.35
C CYS A 67 -2.76 -7.70 1.32
N LEU A 68 -2.24 -8.23 0.19
CA LEU A 68 -3.08 -8.86 -0.83
C LEU A 68 -3.61 -10.23 -0.40
N THR A 69 -2.89 -10.95 0.47
CA THR A 69 -3.38 -12.22 1.03
C THR A 69 -4.38 -11.97 2.17
N TYR A 70 -4.14 -10.99 3.06
CA TYR A 70 -5.11 -10.65 4.12
C TYR A 70 -6.44 -10.15 3.54
N SER A 71 -6.37 -9.47 2.40
CA SER A 71 -7.55 -9.05 1.63
C SER A 71 -8.11 -10.17 0.75
N GLN A 72 -7.46 -11.33 0.71
CA GLN A 72 -7.86 -12.50 -0.07
C GLN A 72 -8.03 -12.27 -1.58
N TYR A 73 -7.31 -11.30 -2.15
CA TYR A 73 -7.19 -11.21 -3.61
C TYR A 73 -6.30 -12.33 -4.13
N TRP A 74 -5.16 -12.55 -3.47
CA TRP A 74 -4.16 -13.55 -3.80
C TRP A 74 -4.04 -14.57 -2.69
N ALA A 75 -3.62 -15.77 -3.06
CA ALA A 75 -3.14 -16.79 -2.15
C ALA A 75 -1.85 -17.40 -2.69
N GLN A 76 -1.05 -17.93 -1.80
CA GLN A 76 0.16 -18.65 -2.15
C GLN A 76 -0.17 -20.10 -2.46
N ARG A 77 0.48 -20.63 -3.51
CA ARG A 77 0.41 -22.05 -3.85
C ARG A 77 1.48 -22.88 -3.13
N ASN A 78 2.55 -22.21 -2.71
CA ASN A 78 3.63 -22.75 -1.89
C ASN A 78 3.85 -21.79 -0.72
N TYR A 79 4.36 -22.27 0.39
CA TYR A 79 4.66 -21.44 1.57
C TYR A 79 3.43 -20.70 2.10
N THR A 80 2.34 -21.44 2.31
CA THR A 80 1.03 -20.88 2.68
C THR A 80 0.93 -20.42 4.14
N GLU A 81 2.05 -20.31 4.82
CA GLU A 81 2.10 -19.87 6.23
C GLU A 81 1.63 -18.42 6.37
N GLU A 82 2.02 -17.53 5.44
CA GLU A 82 1.59 -16.14 5.48
C GLU A 82 0.08 -15.99 5.18
N ASP A 83 -0.48 -16.80 4.27
CA ASP A 83 -1.94 -16.86 4.03
C ASP A 83 -2.68 -17.28 5.31
N ARG A 84 -2.02 -18.05 6.18
CA ARG A 84 -2.53 -18.51 7.47
C ARG A 84 -2.09 -17.62 8.63
N TYR A 85 -1.71 -16.37 8.32
CA TYR A 85 -1.38 -15.31 9.29
C TYR A 85 -0.10 -15.55 10.11
N GLN A 86 0.86 -16.30 9.58
CA GLN A 86 2.22 -16.36 10.11
C GLN A 86 3.13 -15.41 9.36
N ILE A 87 3.56 -14.35 10.03
CA ILE A 87 4.38 -13.29 9.43
C ILE A 87 5.85 -13.57 9.69
N ARG A 88 6.70 -13.33 8.69
CA ARG A 88 8.16 -13.42 8.83
C ARG A 88 8.69 -12.17 9.52
N GLU A 89 9.32 -12.33 10.66
CA GLU A 89 9.86 -11.23 11.44
C GLU A 89 10.87 -10.37 10.69
N SER A 90 11.72 -10.97 9.85
CA SER A 90 12.67 -10.21 9.03
C SER A 90 11.97 -9.26 8.04
N VAL A 91 10.84 -9.69 7.47
CA VAL A 91 9.99 -8.88 6.60
C VAL A 91 9.35 -7.75 7.40
N ASN A 92 8.71 -8.08 8.52
CA ASN A 92 8.06 -7.11 9.40
C ASN A 92 9.04 -6.01 9.89
N ASN A 93 10.21 -6.40 10.39
CA ASN A 93 11.26 -5.47 10.79
C ASN A 93 11.75 -4.59 9.61
N GLY A 94 11.95 -5.20 8.44
CA GLY A 94 12.41 -4.51 7.24
C GLY A 94 11.44 -3.41 6.81
N TYR A 95 10.15 -3.72 6.75
CA TYR A 95 9.10 -2.79 6.31
C TYR A 95 8.93 -1.61 7.26
N PHE A 96 8.83 -1.88 8.54
CA PHE A 96 8.76 -0.83 9.55
C PHE A 96 9.91 0.17 9.38
N ASN A 97 11.15 -0.33 9.27
CA ASN A 97 12.32 0.52 9.09
C ASN A 97 12.30 1.31 7.78
N ILE A 98 11.85 0.71 6.67
CA ILE A 98 11.80 1.41 5.37
C ILE A 98 10.80 2.57 5.43
N PHE A 99 9.62 2.36 6.04
CA PHE A 99 8.63 3.41 6.20
C PHE A 99 9.21 4.62 6.95
N TYR A 100 9.87 4.40 8.09
CA TYR A 100 10.44 5.50 8.88
C TYR A 100 11.60 6.20 8.16
N ARG A 101 12.41 5.49 7.38
CA ARG A 101 13.41 6.11 6.52
C ARG A 101 12.78 7.01 5.44
N CYS A 102 11.66 6.60 4.86
CA CYS A 102 10.93 7.41 3.90
C CYS A 102 10.30 8.65 4.55
N LEU A 103 9.75 8.52 5.76
CA LEU A 103 9.28 9.67 6.54
C LEU A 103 10.39 10.67 6.81
N TYR A 104 11.57 10.20 7.22
CA TYR A 104 12.75 11.06 7.41
C TYR A 104 13.14 11.81 6.12
N CYS A 105 13.09 11.17 4.96
CA CYS A 105 13.38 11.85 3.69
C CYS A 105 12.38 12.98 3.41
N MET A 106 11.11 12.81 3.77
CA MET A 106 10.11 13.87 3.61
C MET A 106 10.30 14.99 4.63
N ASP A 107 10.67 14.68 5.87
CA ASP A 107 11.03 15.70 6.87
C ASP A 107 12.25 16.50 6.41
N ARG A 108 13.24 15.85 5.83
CA ARG A 108 14.40 16.51 5.25
C ARG A 108 14.02 17.43 4.07
N LEU A 109 13.10 16.99 3.20
CA LEU A 109 12.58 17.83 2.12
C LEU A 109 11.87 19.09 2.67
N ILE A 110 11.08 18.93 3.71
CA ILE A 110 10.40 20.05 4.38
C ILE A 110 11.43 21.02 4.96
N GLU A 111 12.46 20.52 5.63
CA GLU A 111 13.54 21.31 6.19
C GLU A 111 14.28 22.13 5.11
N LEU A 112 14.65 21.50 3.97
CA LEU A 112 15.30 22.17 2.84
C LEU A 112 14.49 23.33 2.26
N ASN A 113 13.16 23.26 2.35
CA ASN A 113 12.27 24.29 1.85
C ASN A 113 11.87 25.32 2.91
N THR A 114 12.22 25.08 4.19
CA THR A 114 11.86 25.95 5.32
C THR A 114 13.07 26.72 5.84
N ASP A 115 14.26 26.13 5.81
CA ASP A 115 15.52 26.77 6.23
C ASP A 115 15.85 27.96 5.31
N PRO A 116 15.98 29.18 5.83
CA PRO A 116 16.22 30.38 5.02
C PRO A 116 17.47 30.29 4.13
N THR A 117 18.49 29.51 4.53
CA THR A 117 19.74 29.37 3.78
C THR A 117 19.60 28.39 2.62
N LYS A 118 18.68 27.43 2.69
CA LYS A 118 18.46 26.33 1.73
C LYS A 118 17.25 26.53 0.84
N ALA A 119 16.25 27.26 1.32
CA ALA A 119 14.98 27.47 0.62
C ALA A 119 15.17 28.13 -0.76
N THR A 120 16.14 29.03 -0.90
CA THR A 120 16.46 29.67 -2.19
C THR A 120 16.96 28.64 -3.21
N ILE A 121 17.77 27.69 -2.77
CA ILE A 121 18.28 26.60 -3.64
C ILE A 121 17.12 25.66 -4.01
N SER A 122 16.29 25.28 -3.05
CA SER A 122 15.14 24.40 -3.26
C SER A 122 14.08 25.03 -4.19
N ALA A 123 13.95 26.36 -4.21
CA ALA A 123 13.03 27.08 -5.08
C ALA A 123 13.34 26.91 -6.58
N VAL A 124 14.55 26.52 -6.96
CA VAL A 124 14.92 26.18 -8.35
C VAL A 124 14.12 24.96 -8.85
N TYR A 125 13.75 24.08 -7.95
CA TYR A 125 13.01 22.84 -8.26
C TYR A 125 11.50 22.98 -8.18
N GLY A 126 10.96 24.16 -7.84
CA GLY A 126 9.53 24.44 -7.74
C GLY A 126 9.18 25.35 -6.56
N ASN A 127 7.91 25.69 -6.42
CA ASN A 127 7.47 26.53 -5.31
C ASN A 127 7.66 25.86 -3.96
N ASN A 128 8.41 26.48 -3.04
CA ASN A 128 8.74 25.91 -1.73
C ASN A 128 7.53 25.47 -0.93
N LYS A 129 6.45 26.30 -0.87
CA LYS A 129 5.23 25.95 -0.12
C LYS A 129 4.54 24.73 -0.74
N ASN A 130 4.51 24.63 -2.06
CA ASN A 130 3.93 23.48 -2.75
C ASN A 130 4.77 22.22 -2.55
N GLN A 131 6.11 22.33 -2.53
CA GLN A 131 7.00 21.21 -2.20
C GLN A 131 6.77 20.71 -0.76
N ILE A 132 6.66 21.62 0.20
CA ILE A 132 6.35 21.29 1.60
C ILE A 132 5.00 20.58 1.68
N ALA A 133 3.98 21.12 1.00
CA ALA A 133 2.64 20.52 1.01
C ALA A 133 2.64 19.11 0.42
N ALA A 134 3.28 18.89 -0.72
CA ALA A 134 3.39 17.56 -1.33
C ALA A 134 4.12 16.56 -0.40
N ALA A 135 5.19 16.99 0.28
CA ALA A 135 5.89 16.17 1.25
C ALA A 135 5.01 15.80 2.46
N LYS A 136 4.23 16.76 2.99
CA LYS A 136 3.26 16.50 4.07
C LYS A 136 2.18 15.49 3.63
N ILE A 137 1.65 15.62 2.42
CA ILE A 137 0.65 14.69 1.87
C ILE A 137 1.24 13.28 1.76
N MET A 138 2.46 13.14 1.24
CA MET A 138 3.16 11.85 1.17
C MET A 138 3.41 11.26 2.57
N LYS A 139 3.81 12.08 3.54
CA LYS A 139 3.99 11.64 4.95
C LYS A 139 2.69 11.08 5.51
N VAL A 140 1.58 11.79 5.34
CA VAL A 140 0.28 11.35 5.86
C VAL A 140 -0.14 10.04 5.21
N TRP A 141 0.01 9.89 3.89
CA TRP A 141 -0.28 8.62 3.22
C TRP A 141 0.56 7.47 3.78
N MET A 142 1.87 7.66 3.98
CA MET A 142 2.73 6.64 4.58
C MET A 142 2.32 6.30 6.02
N LEU A 143 2.03 7.33 6.82
CA LEU A 143 1.63 7.17 8.21
C LEU A 143 0.29 6.46 8.37
N SER A 144 -0.66 6.67 7.43
CA SER A 144 -1.92 5.91 7.44
C SER A 144 -1.66 4.41 7.28
N ILE A 145 -0.78 4.02 6.35
CA ILE A 145 -0.41 2.60 6.19
C ILE A 145 0.27 2.05 7.45
N ILE A 146 1.18 2.82 8.05
CA ILE A 146 1.91 2.40 9.25
C ILE A 146 0.94 2.19 10.42
N THR A 147 0.12 3.20 10.72
CA THR A 147 -0.80 3.11 11.87
C THR A 147 -1.90 2.07 11.65
N ASP A 148 -2.37 1.87 10.42
CA ASP A 148 -3.38 0.86 10.09
C ASP A 148 -2.83 -0.57 10.02
N THR A 149 -1.50 -0.71 10.00
CA THR A 149 -0.81 -2.01 10.10
C THR A 149 -0.49 -2.38 11.54
N TRP A 150 0.06 -1.45 12.32
CA TRP A 150 0.61 -1.72 13.66
C TRP A 150 -0.17 -1.07 14.82
N GLY A 151 -1.09 -0.14 14.55
CA GLY A 151 -1.86 0.57 15.56
C GLY A 151 -1.14 1.81 16.10
N ASN A 152 -0.90 1.89 17.40
CA ASN A 152 -0.10 2.94 18.02
C ASN A 152 1.35 2.86 17.50
N VAL A 153 1.89 3.97 17.01
CA VAL A 153 3.24 4.00 16.40
C VAL A 153 3.92 5.34 16.67
N PRO A 154 5.26 5.44 16.55
CA PRO A 154 5.93 6.73 16.62
C PRO A 154 5.43 7.68 15.53
N TYR A 155 4.95 8.86 15.94
CA TYR A 155 4.45 9.90 15.05
C TYR A 155 5.04 11.27 15.39
N THR A 156 4.74 11.81 16.58
CA THR A 156 5.12 13.18 16.96
C THR A 156 6.63 13.38 17.09
N GLU A 157 7.35 12.33 17.44
CA GLU A 157 8.79 12.32 17.62
C GLU A 157 9.54 11.58 16.48
N ALA A 158 8.80 10.96 15.55
CA ALA A 158 9.40 10.29 14.41
C ALA A 158 10.17 11.27 13.52
N GLY A 159 11.36 10.87 13.06
CA GLY A 159 12.21 11.69 12.21
C GLY A 159 12.94 12.84 12.91
N LYS A 160 12.60 13.13 14.16
CA LYS A 160 13.24 14.17 14.96
C LYS A 160 14.49 13.64 15.67
N LEU A 161 15.51 13.25 14.93
CA LEU A 161 16.82 12.91 15.48
C LEU A 161 17.51 14.16 16.02
N THR A 162 16.94 14.73 17.09
CA THR A 162 17.60 15.78 17.87
C THR A 162 18.43 15.13 18.98
N LYS A 163 19.35 15.89 19.57
CA LYS A 163 20.20 15.40 20.68
C LYS A 163 19.38 14.85 21.86
N ASP A 164 18.08 15.16 21.90
CA ASP A 164 17.19 14.86 23.02
C ASP A 164 16.18 13.74 22.71
N VAL A 165 16.04 13.29 21.46
CA VAL A 165 15.07 12.25 21.05
C VAL A 165 15.75 11.13 20.29
N TYR A 166 16.38 10.21 21.01
CA TYR A 166 16.92 8.97 20.43
C TYR A 166 15.88 7.85 20.38
N TYR A 167 14.86 7.90 21.24
CA TYR A 167 13.85 6.86 21.43
C TYR A 167 12.46 7.47 21.32
N ALA A 168 11.90 7.44 20.11
CA ALA A 168 10.60 8.04 19.84
C ALA A 168 9.47 7.28 20.57
N LYS A 169 8.59 8.00 21.24
CA LYS A 169 7.40 7.44 21.88
C LYS A 169 6.36 7.01 20.84
N TYR A 170 5.54 6.03 21.22
CA TYR A 170 4.40 5.57 20.44
C TYR A 170 3.17 6.42 20.78
N ASP A 171 2.66 7.14 19.80
CA ASP A 171 1.44 7.93 19.94
C ASP A 171 0.20 7.03 19.78
N ASN A 172 -0.93 7.42 20.38
CA ASN A 172 -2.16 6.66 20.23
C ASN A 172 -2.73 6.84 18.82
N GLN A 173 -3.28 5.79 18.24
CA GLN A 173 -3.83 5.83 16.87
C GLN A 173 -4.92 6.90 16.70
N LYS A 174 -5.77 7.12 17.73
CA LYS A 174 -6.77 8.20 17.74
C LYS A 174 -6.13 9.56 17.49
N ASP A 175 -5.05 9.86 18.21
CA ASP A 175 -4.36 11.15 18.14
C ASP A 175 -3.62 11.31 16.81
N ILE A 176 -3.06 10.19 16.29
CA ILE A 176 -2.42 10.14 14.98
C ILE A 176 -3.44 10.48 13.87
N TYR A 177 -4.63 9.90 13.88
CA TYR A 177 -5.67 10.20 12.89
C TYR A 177 -6.10 11.67 12.93
N ALA A 178 -6.32 12.23 14.12
CA ALA A 178 -6.64 13.65 14.26
C ALA A 178 -5.54 14.56 13.69
N ALA A 179 -4.28 14.22 13.96
CA ALA A 179 -3.14 14.97 13.45
C ALA A 179 -2.97 14.82 11.92
N MET A 180 -3.18 13.63 11.36
CA MET A 180 -3.13 13.39 9.90
C MET A 180 -4.19 14.23 9.16
N ILE A 181 -5.43 14.25 9.64
CA ILE A 181 -6.51 15.07 9.03
C ILE A 181 -6.16 16.56 9.08
N LYS A 182 -5.65 17.03 10.22
CA LYS A 182 -5.18 18.41 10.36
C LYS A 182 -4.02 18.73 9.41
N GLU A 183 -3.02 17.86 9.31
CA GLU A 183 -1.85 18.06 8.44
C GLU A 183 -2.24 18.12 6.96
N LEU A 184 -3.20 17.29 6.50
CA LEU A 184 -3.74 17.37 5.15
C LEU A 184 -4.52 18.66 4.89
N THR A 185 -5.28 19.14 5.88
CA THR A 185 -5.98 20.42 5.80
C THR A 185 -5.00 21.57 5.59
N GLU A 186 -3.97 21.63 6.43
CA GLU A 186 -2.91 22.64 6.34
C GLU A 186 -2.16 22.55 5.00
N ALA A 187 -1.81 21.34 4.55
CA ALA A 187 -1.14 21.13 3.30
C ALA A 187 -1.99 21.58 2.10
N SER A 188 -3.28 21.26 2.10
CA SER A 188 -4.23 21.71 1.05
C SER A 188 -4.34 23.23 0.98
N GLN A 189 -4.40 23.90 2.12
CA GLN A 189 -4.49 25.37 2.23
C GLN A 189 -3.18 26.06 1.83
N MET A 190 -2.04 25.40 2.01
CA MET A 190 -0.71 25.92 1.67
C MET A 190 -0.48 25.97 0.16
N ILE A 191 -1.16 25.12 -0.63
CA ILE A 191 -0.92 24.95 -2.05
C ILE A 191 -1.35 26.16 -2.88
N ASN A 192 -0.40 26.73 -3.63
CA ASN A 192 -0.67 27.69 -4.70
C ASN A 192 -0.78 26.93 -6.03
N VAL A 193 -2.01 26.75 -6.53
CA VAL A 193 -2.28 26.00 -7.77
C VAL A 193 -1.76 26.67 -9.05
N LYS A 194 -1.32 27.94 -8.98
CA LYS A 194 -0.75 28.67 -10.12
C LYS A 194 0.72 28.35 -10.38
N GLU A 195 1.37 27.69 -9.43
CA GLU A 195 2.79 27.38 -9.47
C GLU A 195 3.01 25.87 -9.33
N LYS A 196 4.00 25.34 -10.03
CA LYS A 196 4.35 23.92 -9.92
C LYS A 196 4.89 23.60 -8.53
N ALA A 197 4.52 22.44 -7.99
CA ALA A 197 5.16 21.87 -6.82
C ALA A 197 6.61 21.47 -7.14
N PHE A 198 6.81 20.80 -8.26
CA PHE A 198 8.12 20.39 -8.74
C PHE A 198 8.25 20.64 -10.25
N THR A 199 9.44 21.05 -10.68
CA THR A 199 9.78 21.16 -12.11
C THR A 199 10.28 19.81 -12.67
N GLY A 200 10.61 18.85 -11.80
CA GLY A 200 11.02 17.48 -12.10
C GLY A 200 11.06 16.66 -10.82
N GLY A 201 11.20 15.32 -10.92
CA GLY A 201 11.33 14.42 -9.76
C GLY A 201 10.02 13.97 -9.12
N ASP A 202 8.89 14.61 -9.40
CA ASP A 202 7.57 14.13 -8.97
C ASP A 202 7.00 13.15 -10.01
N ILE A 203 6.95 11.87 -9.67
CA ILE A 203 6.50 10.80 -10.58
C ILE A 203 4.98 10.73 -10.60
N ILE A 204 4.32 11.02 -9.46
CA ILE A 204 2.86 10.87 -9.29
C ILE A 204 2.12 11.92 -10.13
N TYR A 205 2.43 13.20 -9.96
CA TYR A 205 1.69 14.30 -10.59
C TYR A 205 2.53 15.22 -11.47
N LYS A 206 3.84 14.92 -11.63
CA LYS A 206 4.76 15.72 -12.46
C LYS A 206 4.76 17.20 -12.08
N GLY A 207 4.60 17.45 -10.79
CA GLY A 207 4.61 18.78 -10.18
C GLY A 207 3.28 19.54 -10.28
N ASP A 208 2.21 18.93 -10.73
CA ASP A 208 0.88 19.57 -10.78
C ASP A 208 0.32 19.82 -9.38
N ALA A 209 0.38 21.07 -8.95
CA ALA A 209 -0.05 21.49 -7.62
C ALA A 209 -1.58 21.36 -7.42
N SER A 210 -2.37 21.52 -8.48
CA SER A 210 -3.83 21.35 -8.41
C SER A 210 -4.19 19.89 -8.08
N LYS A 211 -3.52 18.94 -8.70
CA LYS A 211 -3.72 17.51 -8.42
C LYS A 211 -3.24 17.12 -7.01
N TRP A 212 -2.13 17.68 -6.54
CA TRP A 212 -1.69 17.50 -5.16
C TRP A 212 -2.74 18.00 -4.15
N LYS A 213 -3.36 19.17 -4.42
CA LYS A 213 -4.44 19.70 -3.59
C LYS A 213 -5.65 18.77 -3.55
N LYS A 214 -6.11 18.33 -4.71
CA LYS A 214 -7.23 17.37 -4.82
C LYS A 214 -6.91 16.05 -4.10
N PHE A 215 -5.69 15.55 -4.21
CA PHE A 215 -5.26 14.34 -3.53
C PHE A 215 -5.28 14.52 -2.01
N ALA A 216 -4.77 15.64 -1.48
CA ALA A 216 -4.83 15.92 -0.05
C ALA A 216 -6.26 15.84 0.49
N ASN A 217 -7.21 16.47 -0.20
CA ASN A 217 -8.60 16.51 0.23
C ASN A 217 -9.33 15.16 0.05
N SER A 218 -9.02 14.43 -1.02
CA SER A 218 -9.56 13.09 -1.23
C SER A 218 -9.04 12.10 -0.17
N LEU A 219 -7.76 12.22 0.21
CA LEU A 219 -7.18 11.42 1.29
C LEU A 219 -7.78 11.81 2.66
N ARG A 220 -8.15 13.09 2.88
CA ARG A 220 -8.94 13.50 4.06
C ARG A 220 -10.27 12.76 4.13
N CYS A 221 -10.98 12.64 2.99
CA CYS A 221 -12.23 11.89 2.93
C CYS A 221 -12.01 10.41 3.30
N ARG A 222 -10.93 9.78 2.79
CA ARG A 222 -10.57 8.39 3.12
C ARG A 222 -10.30 8.23 4.62
N LEU A 223 -9.46 9.07 5.22
CA LEU A 223 -9.18 9.00 6.64
C LEU A 223 -10.42 9.31 7.51
N ALA A 224 -11.28 10.21 7.07
CA ALA A 224 -12.50 10.55 7.78
C ALA A 224 -13.51 9.39 7.78
N ILE A 225 -13.69 8.68 6.64
CA ILE A 225 -14.60 7.53 6.60
C ILE A 225 -14.12 6.37 7.48
N HIS A 226 -12.80 6.20 7.66
CA HIS A 226 -12.28 5.21 8.60
C HIS A 226 -12.78 5.48 10.03
N LEU A 227 -12.98 6.75 10.39
CA LEU A 227 -13.44 7.18 11.71
C LEU A 227 -14.97 7.15 11.87
N SER A 228 -15.74 6.74 10.87
CA SER A 228 -17.20 6.87 10.82
C SER A 228 -17.95 6.25 12.01
N LYS A 229 -17.35 5.32 12.73
CA LYS A 229 -17.95 4.64 13.90
C LYS A 229 -17.36 5.07 15.25
N VAL A 230 -16.33 5.92 15.26
CA VAL A 230 -15.58 6.28 16.48
C VAL A 230 -15.38 7.79 16.69
N ASP A 231 -15.63 8.61 15.68
CA ASP A 231 -15.53 10.07 15.76
C ASP A 231 -16.78 10.73 15.15
N SER A 232 -17.55 11.44 15.95
CA SER A 232 -18.76 12.15 15.51
C SER A 232 -18.49 13.24 14.47
N ASN A 233 -17.26 13.73 14.35
CA ASN A 233 -16.88 14.79 13.40
C ASN A 233 -16.53 14.27 11.99
N TRP A 234 -16.55 12.98 11.75
CA TRP A 234 -16.13 12.41 10.47
C TRP A 234 -16.85 13.02 9.26
N LYS A 235 -18.17 13.33 9.40
CA LYS A 235 -18.94 13.99 8.33
C LYS A 235 -18.49 15.42 8.08
N THR A 236 -18.10 16.15 9.13
CA THR A 236 -17.58 17.51 9.02
C THR A 236 -16.27 17.52 8.27
N TYR A 237 -15.37 16.57 8.55
CA TYR A 237 -14.09 16.47 7.83
C TYR A 237 -14.29 16.21 6.34
N ILE A 238 -15.26 15.37 5.97
CA ILE A 238 -15.59 15.13 4.54
C ILE A 238 -16.21 16.39 3.92
N ALA A 239 -17.16 17.04 4.57
CA ALA A 239 -17.81 18.25 4.05
C ALA A 239 -16.80 19.38 3.78
N GLU A 240 -15.85 19.59 4.69
CA GLU A 240 -14.77 20.55 4.51
C GLU A 240 -13.85 20.18 3.35
N ALA A 241 -13.48 18.89 3.25
CA ALA A 241 -12.64 18.41 2.16
C ALA A 241 -13.31 18.61 0.78
N LEU A 242 -14.61 18.36 0.68
CA LEU A 242 -15.40 18.60 -0.53
C LEU A 242 -15.40 20.07 -0.93
N LYS A 243 -15.53 20.97 0.04
CA LYS A 243 -15.47 22.44 -0.17
C LYS A 243 -14.10 22.88 -0.70
N ASP A 244 -13.03 22.25 -0.21
CA ASP A 244 -11.65 22.57 -0.59
C ASP A 244 -11.23 21.99 -1.95
N GLY A 245 -12.05 21.10 -2.54
CA GLY A 245 -11.88 20.47 -3.84
C GLY A 245 -11.18 19.11 -3.76
N VAL A 246 -11.85 18.08 -4.25
CA VAL A 246 -11.42 16.67 -4.28
C VAL A 246 -11.22 16.19 -5.71
N PHE A 247 -10.90 14.92 -5.93
CA PHE A 247 -10.86 14.30 -7.26
C PHE A 247 -12.19 14.49 -7.99
N GLU A 248 -12.13 14.84 -9.27
CA GLU A 248 -13.29 15.07 -10.13
C GLU A 248 -13.42 14.02 -11.24
N SER A 249 -12.36 13.29 -11.53
CA SER A 249 -12.35 12.23 -12.55
C SER A 249 -11.14 11.31 -12.38
N ASN A 250 -11.08 10.23 -13.17
CA ASN A 250 -9.91 9.36 -13.27
C ASN A 250 -8.61 10.08 -13.67
N ALA A 251 -8.68 11.28 -14.24
CA ALA A 251 -7.50 12.09 -14.55
C ALA A 251 -6.79 12.64 -13.30
N ASP A 252 -7.49 12.66 -12.16
CA ASP A 252 -6.96 13.10 -10.88
C ASP A 252 -6.39 11.95 -10.03
N ASN A 253 -6.53 10.70 -10.46
CA ASN A 253 -6.06 9.52 -9.74
C ASN A 253 -4.61 9.70 -9.28
N ALA A 254 -4.35 9.44 -8.00
CA ALA A 254 -3.01 9.33 -7.47
C ALA A 254 -2.44 7.96 -7.84
N VAL A 255 -1.58 7.91 -8.84
CA VAL A 255 -1.00 6.68 -9.36
C VAL A 255 0.50 6.83 -9.56
N PHE A 256 1.22 5.72 -9.42
CA PHE A 256 2.64 5.65 -9.71
C PHE A 256 2.88 4.76 -10.92
N LYS A 257 3.41 5.32 -11.98
CA LYS A 257 3.81 4.58 -13.17
C LYS A 257 5.29 4.23 -13.09
N TYR A 258 5.60 2.94 -13.11
CA TYR A 258 6.97 2.45 -13.17
C TYR A 258 7.63 2.75 -14.53
N SER A 259 8.94 2.54 -14.62
CA SER A 259 9.73 2.78 -15.82
C SER A 259 10.11 1.47 -16.51
N THR A 260 10.30 1.52 -17.82
CA THR A 260 10.89 0.42 -18.61
C THR A 260 12.41 0.49 -18.67
N THR A 261 13.03 1.58 -18.15
CA THR A 261 14.47 1.82 -18.24
C THR A 261 15.18 1.42 -16.94
N GLY A 262 16.38 0.86 -17.07
CA GLY A 262 17.19 0.44 -15.93
C GLY A 262 16.52 -0.71 -15.15
N GLN A 263 16.68 -0.68 -13.83
CA GLN A 263 16.00 -1.62 -12.91
C GLN A 263 14.82 -0.95 -12.17
N GLU A 264 14.23 0.08 -12.78
CA GLU A 264 13.15 0.89 -12.21
C GLU A 264 11.75 0.33 -12.49
N TYR A 265 11.66 -0.94 -12.88
CA TYR A 265 10.41 -1.61 -13.20
C TYR A 265 9.62 -2.03 -11.94
N CYS A 266 8.35 -2.35 -12.15
CA CYS A 266 7.43 -2.80 -11.12
C CYS A 266 7.97 -4.00 -10.34
N MET A 267 7.89 -3.96 -9.01
CA MET A 267 8.41 -5.02 -8.14
C MET A 267 7.67 -6.35 -8.31
N PHE A 268 6.38 -6.34 -8.63
CA PHE A 268 5.65 -7.56 -8.97
C PHE A 268 6.15 -8.17 -10.29
N TYR A 269 6.44 -7.33 -11.29
CA TYR A 269 7.08 -7.79 -12.52
C TYR A 269 8.46 -8.40 -12.24
N SER A 270 9.27 -7.69 -11.45
CA SER A 270 10.58 -8.18 -11.02
C SER A 270 10.48 -9.52 -10.30
N GLY A 271 9.57 -9.64 -9.35
CA GLY A 271 9.36 -10.88 -8.62
C GLY A 271 8.94 -12.02 -9.52
N TYR A 272 7.93 -11.78 -10.34
CA TYR A 272 7.31 -12.82 -11.15
C TYR A 272 8.19 -13.28 -12.33
N TYR A 273 8.72 -12.32 -13.09
CA TYR A 273 9.45 -12.61 -14.34
C TYR A 273 10.96 -12.65 -14.20
N VAL A 274 11.54 -11.89 -13.26
CA VAL A 274 13.00 -11.81 -13.09
C VAL A 274 13.48 -12.79 -12.02
N SER A 275 12.83 -12.81 -10.85
CA SER A 275 13.24 -13.65 -9.71
C SER A 275 12.53 -15.00 -9.67
N GLY A 276 11.62 -15.29 -10.60
CA GLY A 276 10.86 -16.54 -10.65
C GLY A 276 9.93 -16.76 -9.45
N ARG A 277 9.58 -15.69 -8.71
CA ARG A 277 8.66 -15.72 -7.56
C ARG A 277 7.21 -15.67 -8.02
N ASN A 278 6.78 -16.73 -8.66
CA ASN A 278 5.43 -16.91 -9.17
C ASN A 278 4.54 -17.68 -8.18
N ASP A 279 4.74 -17.46 -6.89
CA ASP A 279 4.08 -18.22 -5.82
C ASP A 279 2.60 -17.86 -5.65
N PHE A 280 2.14 -16.75 -6.22
CA PHE A 280 0.81 -16.19 -6.02
C PHE A 280 -0.13 -16.45 -7.19
N THR A 281 -1.42 -16.57 -6.87
CA THR A 281 -2.50 -16.54 -7.85
C THR A 281 -3.79 -16.06 -7.19
N ILE A 282 -4.82 -15.80 -8.00
CA ILE A 282 -6.13 -15.35 -7.55
C ILE A 282 -6.78 -16.40 -6.66
N THR A 283 -7.39 -15.95 -5.57
CA THR A 283 -8.16 -16.82 -4.67
C THR A 283 -9.50 -17.23 -5.25
N ARG A 284 -10.06 -18.34 -4.76
CA ARG A 284 -11.43 -18.75 -5.08
C ARG A 284 -12.47 -17.68 -4.68
N PRO A 285 -12.45 -17.11 -3.45
CA PRO A 285 -13.39 -16.07 -3.08
C PRO A 285 -13.41 -14.89 -4.04
N PHE A 286 -12.26 -14.35 -4.39
CA PHE A 286 -12.21 -13.20 -5.30
C PHE A 286 -12.62 -13.56 -6.73
N MET A 287 -12.23 -14.75 -7.20
CA MET A 287 -12.67 -15.25 -8.52
C MET A 287 -14.18 -15.42 -8.57
N ASP A 288 -14.80 -15.98 -7.53
CA ASP A 288 -16.24 -16.17 -7.44
C ASP A 288 -16.96 -14.81 -7.37
N ILE A 289 -16.43 -13.82 -6.65
CA ILE A 289 -16.92 -12.44 -6.64
C ILE A 289 -16.95 -11.87 -8.07
N LEU A 290 -15.84 -11.96 -8.81
CA LEU A 290 -15.77 -11.42 -10.17
C LEU A 290 -16.69 -12.14 -11.16
N LYS A 291 -17.01 -13.40 -10.90
CA LYS A 291 -17.95 -14.20 -11.71
C LYS A 291 -19.42 -14.01 -11.30
N GLY A 292 -19.69 -13.20 -10.28
CA GLY A 292 -21.03 -13.07 -9.72
C GLY A 292 -21.55 -14.38 -9.11
N GLN A 293 -20.67 -15.19 -8.51
CA GLN A 293 -21.00 -16.49 -7.94
C GLN A 293 -21.09 -16.44 -6.42
N ALA A 294 -22.11 -17.08 -5.87
CA ALA A 294 -22.24 -17.29 -4.43
C ALA A 294 -21.20 -18.30 -3.91
N ASP A 295 -20.74 -18.17 -2.66
CA ASP A 295 -19.94 -19.20 -2.00
C ASP A 295 -20.86 -20.32 -1.49
N THR A 296 -21.04 -21.33 -2.30
CA THR A 296 -21.92 -22.49 -1.98
C THR A 296 -21.37 -23.36 -0.86
N LEU A 297 -20.05 -23.34 -0.62
CA LEU A 297 -19.43 -24.13 0.45
C LEU A 297 -19.80 -23.60 1.83
N ASN A 298 -19.87 -22.29 1.98
CA ASN A 298 -20.21 -21.61 3.24
C ASN A 298 -21.60 -20.97 3.22
N LYS A 299 -22.42 -21.24 2.19
CA LYS A 299 -23.80 -20.75 2.03
C LYS A 299 -23.91 -19.22 2.04
N LYS A 300 -22.96 -18.53 1.41
CA LYS A 300 -22.95 -17.07 1.31
C LYS A 300 -23.52 -16.61 -0.02
N SER A 301 -24.38 -15.60 0.01
CA SER A 301 -24.98 -15.01 -1.19
C SER A 301 -24.02 -14.07 -1.90
N HIS A 302 -24.41 -13.66 -3.12
CA HIS A 302 -23.75 -12.59 -3.87
C HIS A 302 -24.79 -11.52 -4.21
N PRO A 303 -24.54 -10.20 -3.95
CA PRO A 303 -25.55 -9.15 -4.12
C PRO A 303 -26.13 -9.06 -5.54
N TRP A 304 -25.33 -9.36 -6.56
CA TRP A 304 -25.75 -9.41 -7.97
C TRP A 304 -25.38 -10.74 -8.63
N ALA A 305 -25.88 -11.83 -8.04
CA ALA A 305 -25.63 -13.19 -8.52
C ALA A 305 -25.94 -13.34 -10.02
N GLY A 306 -25.02 -13.99 -10.74
CA GLY A 306 -25.13 -14.21 -12.20
C GLY A 306 -24.59 -13.04 -13.05
N VAL A 307 -24.19 -11.92 -12.46
CA VAL A 307 -23.60 -10.78 -13.18
C VAL A 307 -22.08 -10.90 -13.16
N VAL A 308 -21.47 -11.12 -14.32
CA VAL A 308 -20.01 -11.20 -14.45
C VAL A 308 -19.42 -9.80 -14.48
N ASP A 309 -18.39 -9.56 -13.65
CA ASP A 309 -17.67 -8.29 -13.59
C ASP A 309 -16.79 -8.11 -14.83
N PRO A 310 -16.85 -6.98 -15.54
CA PRO A 310 -15.99 -6.71 -16.70
C PRO A 310 -14.48 -6.73 -16.36
N ARG A 311 -14.11 -6.45 -15.11
CA ARG A 311 -12.72 -6.48 -14.64
C ARG A 311 -12.17 -7.89 -14.47
N LEU A 312 -13.00 -8.93 -14.55
CA LEU A 312 -12.57 -10.34 -14.51
C LEU A 312 -11.43 -10.61 -15.49
N THR A 313 -11.57 -10.20 -16.74
CA THR A 313 -10.56 -10.42 -17.79
C THR A 313 -9.35 -9.51 -17.69
N VAL A 314 -9.44 -8.47 -16.85
CA VAL A 314 -8.35 -7.54 -16.55
C VAL A 314 -7.50 -8.04 -15.38
N TYR A 315 -8.15 -8.42 -14.28
CA TYR A 315 -7.49 -8.83 -13.05
C TYR A 315 -6.95 -10.26 -13.08
N THR A 316 -7.51 -11.10 -13.96
CA THR A 316 -7.23 -12.54 -13.94
C THR A 316 -6.87 -13.04 -15.33
N THR A 317 -6.01 -14.05 -15.37
CA THR A 317 -5.71 -14.80 -16.60
C THR A 317 -6.46 -16.12 -16.58
N PRO A 318 -7.16 -16.47 -17.66
CA PRO A 318 -7.86 -17.75 -17.75
C PRO A 318 -6.87 -18.89 -17.94
N ARG A 319 -7.29 -20.07 -17.52
CA ARG A 319 -6.70 -21.31 -17.97
C ARG A 319 -7.33 -21.73 -19.29
N ILE A 320 -6.48 -22.03 -20.27
CA ILE A 320 -6.89 -22.65 -21.54
C ILE A 320 -6.72 -24.16 -21.42
N LYS A 321 -7.79 -24.88 -21.60
CA LYS A 321 -7.81 -26.33 -21.65
C LYS A 321 -8.14 -26.77 -23.08
N GLU A 322 -7.20 -27.43 -23.73
CA GLU A 322 -7.40 -28.00 -25.05
C GLU A 322 -7.66 -29.50 -24.95
N GLU A 323 -8.70 -29.95 -25.63
CA GLU A 323 -8.94 -31.37 -25.92
C GLU A 323 -8.44 -31.67 -27.34
N LYS A 324 -7.55 -32.67 -27.49
CA LYS A 324 -6.94 -33.03 -28.76
C LYS A 324 -7.33 -34.43 -29.17
N LYS A 325 -7.62 -34.61 -30.46
CA LYS A 325 -7.67 -35.92 -31.13
C LYS A 325 -6.47 -36.02 -32.07
N GLY A 326 -5.47 -36.78 -31.66
CA GLY A 326 -4.16 -36.75 -32.31
C GLY A 326 -3.51 -35.37 -32.17
N ASN A 327 -3.08 -34.77 -33.27
CA ASN A 327 -2.48 -33.43 -33.30
C ASN A 327 -3.51 -32.29 -33.49
N VAL A 328 -4.81 -32.61 -33.61
CA VAL A 328 -5.86 -31.64 -33.88
C VAL A 328 -6.55 -31.24 -32.58
N VAL A 329 -6.61 -29.92 -32.28
CA VAL A 329 -7.41 -29.38 -31.18
C VAL A 329 -8.88 -29.43 -31.59
N VAL A 330 -9.68 -30.23 -30.87
CA VAL A 330 -11.11 -30.43 -31.16
C VAL A 330 -12.01 -29.60 -30.21
N ARG A 331 -11.46 -29.16 -29.09
CA ARG A 331 -12.16 -28.30 -28.11
C ARG A 331 -11.16 -27.45 -27.35
N THR A 332 -11.56 -26.20 -27.10
CA THR A 332 -10.84 -25.27 -26.24
C THR A 332 -11.78 -24.71 -25.20
N ASP A 333 -11.51 -24.95 -23.92
CA ASP A 333 -12.25 -24.38 -22.79
C ASP A 333 -11.43 -23.27 -22.14
N THR A 334 -12.04 -22.10 -21.95
CA THR A 334 -11.46 -20.98 -21.20
C THR A 334 -12.05 -20.98 -19.79
N LEU A 335 -11.22 -21.25 -18.79
CA LEU A 335 -11.65 -21.44 -17.43
C LEU A 335 -11.08 -20.37 -16.50
N TYR A 336 -11.96 -19.64 -15.82
CA TYR A 336 -11.60 -18.71 -14.74
C TYR A 336 -11.82 -19.40 -13.39
N ILE A 337 -10.73 -19.75 -12.72
CA ILE A 337 -10.75 -20.53 -11.48
C ILE A 337 -9.73 -19.95 -10.51
N GLY A 338 -10.14 -19.70 -9.26
CA GLY A 338 -9.26 -19.29 -8.17
C GLY A 338 -8.80 -20.48 -7.33
N ILE A 339 -7.66 -20.32 -6.64
CA ILE A 339 -7.17 -21.36 -5.71
C ILE A 339 -7.83 -21.22 -4.34
N PRO A 340 -7.93 -22.31 -3.57
CA PRO A 340 -8.34 -22.24 -2.17
C PRO A 340 -7.44 -21.30 -1.36
N PHE A 341 -8.03 -20.62 -0.37
CA PHE A 341 -7.31 -19.71 0.50
C PHE A 341 -6.93 -20.39 1.83
N GLY A 342 -5.74 -20.10 2.34
CA GLY A 342 -5.32 -20.46 3.71
C GLY A 342 -5.27 -21.96 4.00
N ILE A 343 -4.97 -22.79 3.01
CA ILE A 343 -4.80 -24.23 3.19
C ILE A 343 -3.37 -24.57 3.61
N PRO A 344 -3.17 -25.64 4.40
CA PRO A 344 -1.83 -26.07 4.79
C PRO A 344 -0.93 -26.32 3.57
N SER A 345 0.35 -25.93 3.66
CA SER A 345 1.36 -26.32 2.69
C SER A 345 1.44 -27.83 2.57
N GLY A 346 1.26 -28.33 1.36
CA GLY A 346 1.43 -29.74 1.08
C GLY A 346 1.91 -29.92 -0.34
N ASN A 347 2.86 -30.81 -0.54
CA ASN A 347 3.47 -31.09 -1.85
C ASN A 347 2.45 -31.53 -2.92
N ASN A 348 1.20 -31.73 -2.54
CA ASN A 348 0.16 -32.30 -3.37
C ASN A 348 -1.11 -31.42 -3.50
N MET A 349 -1.01 -30.11 -3.25
CA MET A 349 -2.16 -29.20 -3.36
C MET A 349 -3.00 -29.45 -4.63
N PHE A 350 -2.35 -29.75 -5.75
CA PHE A 350 -2.98 -29.93 -7.05
C PHE A 350 -3.46 -31.35 -7.33
N SER A 351 -2.84 -32.33 -6.71
CA SER A 351 -3.37 -33.69 -6.71
C SER A 351 -4.53 -33.84 -5.73
N THR A 352 -4.55 -33.03 -4.69
CA THR A 352 -5.55 -33.05 -3.59
C THR A 352 -6.86 -32.38 -3.98
N PHE A 353 -6.83 -31.27 -4.74
CA PHE A 353 -8.04 -30.51 -5.05
C PHE A 353 -8.60 -30.82 -6.43
N ARG A 354 -9.95 -30.88 -6.50
CA ARG A 354 -10.66 -31.02 -7.77
C ARG A 354 -10.44 -29.76 -8.62
N ASN A 355 -10.31 -29.97 -9.93
CA ASN A 355 -10.17 -28.90 -10.93
C ASN A 355 -8.88 -28.08 -10.87
N MET A 356 -7.88 -28.47 -10.12
CA MET A 356 -6.57 -27.85 -10.15
C MET A 356 -5.61 -28.61 -11.05
N ALA A 357 -4.88 -27.91 -11.90
CA ALA A 357 -3.89 -28.52 -12.80
C ALA A 357 -2.51 -27.88 -12.57
N PRO A 358 -1.43 -28.68 -12.72
CA PRO A 358 -0.06 -28.24 -12.42
C PRO A 358 0.41 -27.00 -13.17
N ASN A 359 -0.01 -26.81 -14.41
CA ASN A 359 0.39 -25.69 -15.28
C ASN A 359 -0.41 -24.40 -15.05
N TRP A 360 -1.27 -24.36 -14.06
CA TRP A 360 -2.09 -23.21 -13.72
C TRP A 360 -1.32 -22.02 -13.15
N TYR A 361 -0.12 -22.27 -12.73
CA TYR A 361 0.72 -21.29 -12.07
C TYR A 361 1.57 -20.44 -12.98
N ALA A 362 1.65 -20.81 -14.25
CA ALA A 362 2.58 -20.16 -15.15
C ALA A 362 2.17 -18.74 -15.52
N ASN A 363 0.87 -18.39 -15.33
CA ASN A 363 0.35 -17.08 -15.70
C ASN A 363 0.21 -16.16 -14.47
N PRO A 364 0.71 -14.92 -14.54
CA PRO A 364 0.50 -13.95 -13.48
C PRO A 364 -0.99 -13.68 -13.29
N PRO A 365 -1.41 -13.32 -12.07
CA PRO A 365 -2.82 -13.02 -11.79
C PRO A 365 -3.35 -11.81 -12.55
N ILE A 366 -2.49 -10.93 -13.04
CA ILE A 366 -2.77 -9.78 -13.89
C ILE A 366 -1.65 -9.65 -14.92
N GLN A 367 -1.91 -9.03 -16.05
CA GLN A 367 -0.86 -8.76 -17.04
C GLN A 367 0.10 -7.70 -16.53
N LEU A 368 1.12 -8.14 -15.80
CA LEU A 368 2.17 -7.29 -15.27
C LEU A 368 3.14 -6.89 -16.37
N THR A 369 3.31 -5.59 -16.59
CA THR A 369 4.36 -5.02 -17.44
C THR A 369 5.45 -4.38 -16.58
N GLN A 370 6.61 -4.11 -17.18
CA GLN A 370 7.69 -3.41 -16.47
C GLN A 370 7.23 -2.06 -15.94
N ASP A 371 6.50 -1.30 -16.77
CA ASP A 371 5.97 0.03 -16.48
C ASP A 371 4.55 -0.01 -15.89
N PHE A 372 4.17 -1.12 -15.25
CA PHE A 372 2.86 -1.26 -14.64
C PHE A 372 2.54 -0.07 -13.74
N THR A 373 1.32 0.43 -13.85
CA THR A 373 0.84 1.56 -13.04
C THR A 373 0.09 1.05 -11.82
N VAL A 374 0.54 1.46 -10.64
CA VAL A 374 -0.06 1.07 -9.36
C VAL A 374 -0.84 2.24 -8.74
N PRO A 375 -2.06 2.01 -8.23
CA PRO A 375 -2.89 3.07 -7.66
C PRO A 375 -2.55 3.33 -6.19
N ILE A 376 -2.46 4.60 -5.80
CA ILE A 376 -2.42 5.05 -4.41
C ILE A 376 -3.84 5.35 -3.93
N MET A 377 -4.57 6.11 -4.72
CA MET A 377 -5.98 6.42 -4.52
C MET A 377 -6.64 6.73 -5.86
N THR A 378 -7.81 6.15 -6.10
CA THR A 378 -8.58 6.37 -7.33
C THR A 378 -9.77 7.31 -7.10
N TYR A 379 -10.27 7.90 -8.17
CA TYR A 379 -11.53 8.63 -8.16
C TYR A 379 -12.70 7.71 -7.80
N ALA A 380 -12.65 6.46 -8.26
CA ALA A 380 -13.66 5.45 -7.92
C ALA A 380 -13.72 5.20 -6.41
N ASP A 381 -12.56 5.05 -5.74
CA ASP A 381 -12.51 4.91 -4.28
C ASP A 381 -13.18 6.09 -3.56
N LEU A 382 -12.88 7.34 -4.00
CA LEU A 382 -13.56 8.52 -3.47
C LEU A 382 -15.07 8.46 -3.66
N GLN A 383 -15.56 8.03 -4.84
CA GLN A 383 -16.99 7.96 -5.11
C GLN A 383 -17.70 6.93 -4.21
N PHE A 384 -17.08 5.79 -3.92
CA PHE A 384 -17.62 4.85 -2.94
C PHE A 384 -17.63 5.40 -1.51
N ILE A 385 -16.60 6.17 -1.11
CA ILE A 385 -16.60 6.91 0.16
C ILE A 385 -17.76 7.91 0.21
N LEU A 386 -17.99 8.65 -0.88
CA LEU A 386 -19.08 9.64 -0.95
C LEU A 386 -20.46 8.99 -0.97
N SER A 387 -20.60 7.82 -1.61
CA SER A 387 -21.84 7.04 -1.54
C SER A 387 -22.19 6.67 -0.10
N GLU A 388 -21.23 6.14 0.68
CA GLU A 388 -21.42 5.85 2.10
C GLU A 388 -21.69 7.12 2.92
N TYR A 389 -20.93 8.19 2.70
CA TYR A 389 -21.12 9.49 3.37
C TYR A 389 -22.54 10.04 3.21
N LYS A 390 -23.14 9.88 2.02
CA LYS A 390 -24.49 10.31 1.68
C LYS A 390 -25.58 9.25 1.99
N GLY A 391 -25.26 8.25 2.80
CA GLY A 391 -26.22 7.20 3.21
C GLY A 391 -26.48 6.16 2.12
N PHE A 392 -25.43 5.74 1.44
CA PHE A 392 -25.44 4.79 0.32
C PHE A 392 -26.17 5.34 -0.92
N SER A 393 -25.80 6.55 -1.31
CA SER A 393 -26.33 7.20 -2.51
C SER A 393 -26.03 6.40 -3.77
N ALA A 394 -27.05 6.18 -4.58
CA ALA A 394 -26.96 5.44 -5.83
C ALA A 394 -26.18 6.21 -6.91
N ASP A 395 -26.19 7.53 -6.89
CA ASP A 395 -25.51 8.35 -7.91
C ASP A 395 -23.99 8.22 -7.77
N GLU A 396 -23.44 8.44 -6.57
CA GLU A 396 -22.01 8.25 -6.30
C GLU A 396 -21.59 6.79 -6.48
N TYR A 397 -22.43 5.85 -6.08
CA TYR A 397 -22.15 4.43 -6.30
C TYR A 397 -22.00 4.10 -7.78
N LYS A 398 -22.95 4.52 -8.63
CA LYS A 398 -22.91 4.30 -10.08
C LYS A 398 -21.69 4.96 -10.71
N GLU A 399 -21.37 6.20 -10.28
CA GLU A 399 -20.19 6.90 -10.75
C GLU A 399 -18.91 6.16 -10.35
N GLY A 400 -18.82 5.68 -9.11
CA GLY A 400 -17.70 4.86 -8.65
C GLY A 400 -17.50 3.59 -9.47
N VAL A 401 -18.60 2.87 -9.78
CA VAL A 401 -18.56 1.68 -10.64
C VAL A 401 -18.07 2.03 -12.05
N ARG A 402 -18.62 3.11 -12.67
CA ARG A 402 -18.18 3.58 -13.99
C ARG A 402 -16.70 3.93 -14.02
N ALA A 403 -16.27 4.73 -13.05
CA ALA A 403 -14.89 5.18 -12.93
C ALA A 403 -13.93 4.00 -12.79
N SER A 404 -14.24 3.05 -11.92
CA SER A 404 -13.44 1.85 -11.67
C SER A 404 -13.31 0.96 -12.90
N VAL A 405 -14.45 0.57 -13.50
CA VAL A 405 -14.43 -0.28 -14.70
C VAL A 405 -13.68 0.39 -15.84
N THR A 406 -13.93 1.68 -16.09
CA THR A 406 -13.24 2.43 -17.14
C THR A 406 -11.73 2.52 -16.89
N TYR A 407 -11.32 2.83 -15.65
CA TYR A 407 -9.90 2.92 -15.30
C TYR A 407 -9.17 1.61 -15.55
N TRP A 408 -9.65 0.52 -14.98
CA TRP A 408 -8.96 -0.77 -15.04
C TRP A 408 -8.96 -1.39 -16.45
N THR A 409 -10.06 -1.29 -17.19
CA THR A 409 -10.12 -1.82 -18.55
C THR A 409 -9.26 -1.02 -19.52
N THR A 410 -9.18 0.30 -19.35
CA THR A 410 -8.32 1.17 -20.16
C THR A 410 -6.84 0.94 -19.85
N LEU A 411 -6.48 0.85 -18.56
CA LEU A 411 -5.10 0.60 -18.13
C LEU A 411 -4.54 -0.70 -18.72
N ASN A 412 -5.39 -1.71 -18.86
CA ASN A 412 -5.01 -3.03 -19.40
C ASN A 412 -5.20 -3.15 -20.93
N GLY A 413 -5.44 -2.04 -21.63
CA GLY A 413 -5.62 -2.04 -23.09
C GLY A 413 -6.87 -2.77 -23.60
N LYS A 414 -7.88 -2.97 -22.74
CA LYS A 414 -9.15 -3.64 -23.04
C LYS A 414 -10.35 -2.76 -22.70
N PRO A 415 -10.48 -1.56 -23.29
CA PRO A 415 -11.56 -0.65 -22.95
C PRO A 415 -12.92 -1.28 -23.23
N ILE A 416 -13.85 -1.08 -22.31
CA ILE A 416 -15.23 -1.54 -22.41
C ILE A 416 -16.05 -0.58 -23.27
N SER A 417 -17.01 -1.08 -24.04
CA SER A 417 -17.98 -0.23 -24.75
C SER A 417 -18.95 0.44 -23.77
N THR A 418 -19.44 1.63 -24.12
CA THR A 418 -20.41 2.36 -23.27
C THR A 418 -21.65 1.52 -22.99
N ALA A 419 -22.19 0.82 -23.99
CA ALA A 419 -23.37 -0.02 -23.80
C ALA A 419 -23.15 -1.16 -22.80
N ASN A 420 -22.00 -1.82 -22.84
CA ASN A 420 -21.67 -2.89 -21.90
C ASN A 420 -21.42 -2.33 -20.48
N LEU A 421 -20.78 -1.15 -20.38
CA LEU A 421 -20.58 -0.46 -19.12
C LEU A 421 -21.92 -0.07 -18.49
N ASP A 422 -22.83 0.51 -19.26
CA ASP A 422 -24.17 0.90 -18.79
C ASP A 422 -24.95 -0.33 -18.31
N ALA A 423 -24.96 -1.40 -19.10
CA ALA A 423 -25.63 -2.64 -18.72
C ALA A 423 -25.08 -3.24 -17.42
N TYR A 424 -23.75 -3.18 -17.22
CA TYR A 424 -23.14 -3.65 -15.97
C TYR A 424 -23.53 -2.77 -14.78
N VAL A 425 -23.41 -1.44 -14.93
CA VAL A 425 -23.77 -0.48 -13.89
C VAL A 425 -25.22 -0.66 -13.46
N ASP A 426 -26.14 -0.77 -14.41
CA ASP A 426 -27.57 -0.98 -14.14
C ASP A 426 -27.81 -2.32 -13.41
N ALA A 427 -27.11 -3.38 -13.82
CA ALA A 427 -27.26 -4.69 -13.21
C ALA A 427 -26.84 -4.70 -11.72
N VAL A 428 -25.70 -4.02 -11.37
CA VAL A 428 -25.16 -4.00 -9.99
C VAL A 428 -25.77 -2.91 -9.12
N SER A 429 -26.54 -1.98 -9.69
CA SER A 429 -27.15 -0.84 -8.97
C SER A 429 -28.62 -1.06 -8.59
N LYS A 430 -29.17 -2.26 -8.79
CA LYS A 430 -30.57 -2.56 -8.45
C LYS A 430 -30.89 -2.37 -6.96
N LYS A 431 -29.91 -2.59 -6.11
CA LYS A 431 -29.94 -2.33 -4.69
C LYS A 431 -28.60 -1.75 -4.28
N VAL A 432 -28.60 -0.55 -3.73
CA VAL A 432 -27.38 0.11 -3.22
C VAL A 432 -27.51 0.22 -1.71
N ASP A 433 -26.69 -0.55 -1.03
CA ASP A 433 -26.61 -0.61 0.44
C ASP A 433 -25.15 -0.77 0.87
N ALA A 434 -24.91 -0.95 2.16
CA ALA A 434 -23.57 -1.09 2.71
C ALA A 434 -22.79 -2.26 2.08
N GLU A 435 -23.43 -3.39 1.82
CA GLU A 435 -22.80 -4.54 1.20
C GLU A 435 -22.41 -4.26 -0.25
N ALA A 436 -23.31 -3.67 -1.03
CA ALA A 436 -23.06 -3.34 -2.44
C ALA A 436 -21.91 -2.33 -2.59
N VAL A 437 -21.91 -1.27 -1.78
CA VAL A 437 -20.85 -0.25 -1.81
C VAL A 437 -19.51 -0.84 -1.38
N ALA A 438 -19.49 -1.59 -0.27
CA ALA A 438 -18.25 -2.20 0.23
C ALA A 438 -17.69 -3.23 -0.76
N LEU A 439 -18.54 -4.03 -1.42
CA LEU A 439 -18.11 -5.03 -2.40
C LEU A 439 -17.54 -4.38 -3.67
N GLN A 440 -18.17 -3.34 -4.21
CA GLN A 440 -17.64 -2.63 -5.39
C GLN A 440 -16.34 -1.88 -5.05
N LYS A 441 -16.25 -1.27 -3.87
CA LYS A 441 -15.02 -0.66 -3.37
C LYS A 441 -13.91 -1.71 -3.22
N TYR A 442 -14.22 -2.87 -2.66
CA TYR A 442 -13.27 -3.97 -2.56
C TYR A 442 -12.76 -4.41 -3.94
N ILE A 443 -13.63 -4.54 -4.96
CA ILE A 443 -13.20 -4.89 -6.32
C ILE A 443 -12.32 -3.78 -6.93
N ASP A 444 -12.61 -2.50 -6.70
CA ASP A 444 -11.77 -1.37 -7.17
C ASP A 444 -10.39 -1.36 -6.54
N LEU A 445 -10.31 -1.68 -5.24
CA LEU A 445 -9.07 -1.70 -4.48
C LEU A 445 -8.14 -2.89 -4.82
N PHE A 446 -8.47 -3.68 -5.83
CA PHE A 446 -7.54 -4.70 -6.33
C PHE A 446 -6.14 -4.11 -6.56
N MET A 447 -5.09 -4.81 -6.15
CA MET A 447 -3.70 -4.38 -6.06
C MET A 447 -3.40 -3.39 -4.91
N ASN A 448 -4.35 -2.62 -4.37
CA ASN A 448 -4.16 -1.80 -3.18
C ASN A 448 -4.56 -2.58 -1.90
N GLY A 449 -3.80 -3.63 -1.61
CA GLY A 449 -4.10 -4.54 -0.50
C GLY A 449 -4.09 -3.88 0.88
N THR A 450 -3.33 -2.80 1.06
CA THR A 450 -3.28 -2.06 2.34
C THR A 450 -4.64 -1.44 2.65
N GLU A 451 -5.22 -0.71 1.71
CA GLU A 451 -6.52 -0.07 1.89
C GLU A 451 -7.67 -1.10 1.89
N ALA A 452 -7.61 -2.10 1.02
CA ALA A 452 -8.61 -3.17 1.01
C ALA A 452 -8.68 -3.89 2.37
N TRP A 453 -7.54 -4.14 3.00
CA TRP A 453 -7.49 -4.74 4.34
C TRP A 453 -8.07 -3.81 5.42
N VAL A 454 -7.90 -2.49 5.31
CA VAL A 454 -8.57 -1.51 6.18
C VAL A 454 -10.09 -1.61 6.02
N GLU A 455 -10.59 -1.56 4.80
CA GLU A 455 -12.02 -1.58 4.50
C GLU A 455 -12.71 -2.87 4.95
N ILE A 456 -12.08 -4.03 4.77
CA ILE A 456 -12.59 -5.32 5.29
C ILE A 456 -12.75 -5.25 6.81
N ARG A 457 -11.76 -4.69 7.53
CA ARG A 457 -11.80 -4.58 8.99
C ARG A 457 -12.82 -3.54 9.47
N ARG A 458 -12.97 -2.45 8.72
CA ARG A 458 -13.89 -1.37 9.04
C ARG A 458 -15.35 -1.73 8.80
N THR A 459 -15.63 -2.37 7.67
CA THR A 459 -17.01 -2.63 7.22
C THR A 459 -17.55 -4.01 7.60
N GLY A 460 -16.64 -5.00 7.76
CA GLY A 460 -17.01 -6.41 7.89
C GLY A 460 -17.26 -7.11 6.55
N TYR A 461 -17.27 -6.40 5.42
CA TYR A 461 -17.51 -6.91 4.07
C TYR A 461 -16.20 -7.05 3.28
N PRO A 462 -16.15 -7.88 2.21
CA PRO A 462 -17.23 -8.73 1.66
C PRO A 462 -17.51 -9.99 2.48
N ASP A 463 -18.77 -10.45 2.43
CA ASP A 463 -19.17 -11.70 3.10
C ASP A 463 -18.53 -12.94 2.47
N GLN A 464 -18.26 -12.89 1.18
CA GLN A 464 -17.70 -13.99 0.39
C GLN A 464 -16.28 -14.40 0.80
N LEU A 465 -15.56 -13.55 1.57
CA LEU A 465 -14.23 -13.88 2.08
C LEU A 465 -14.29 -15.06 3.06
N ILE A 466 -13.27 -15.91 3.02
CA ILE A 466 -13.14 -17.06 3.90
C ILE A 466 -12.66 -16.59 5.29
N ARG A 467 -13.49 -16.87 6.30
CA ARG A 467 -13.15 -16.55 7.70
C ARG A 467 -12.54 -17.75 8.41
N PRO A 468 -11.79 -17.56 9.49
CA PRO A 468 -11.28 -18.65 10.32
C PRO A 468 -12.39 -19.65 10.68
N GLY A 469 -12.13 -20.95 10.44
CA GLY A 469 -13.06 -22.05 10.68
C GLY A 469 -14.00 -22.38 9.50
N GLU A 470 -14.08 -21.54 8.47
CA GLU A 470 -14.90 -21.79 7.28
C GLU A 470 -14.24 -22.75 6.28
N ILE A 471 -15.04 -23.32 5.39
CA ILE A 471 -14.59 -24.27 4.37
C ILE A 471 -13.87 -23.52 3.26
N SER A 472 -12.58 -23.78 3.14
CA SER A 472 -11.76 -23.25 2.06
C SER A 472 -11.82 -24.10 0.79
N ALA A 473 -11.85 -25.42 0.95
CA ALA A 473 -11.91 -26.35 -0.17
C ALA A 473 -12.46 -27.72 0.22
N ILE A 474 -12.82 -28.50 -0.81
CA ILE A 474 -13.11 -29.93 -0.68
C ILE A 474 -12.10 -30.70 -1.52
N GLY A 475 -11.41 -31.63 -0.90
CA GLY A 475 -10.47 -32.53 -1.54
C GLY A 475 -11.13 -33.45 -2.59
N LYS A 476 -10.32 -34.08 -3.43
CA LYS A 476 -10.79 -35.07 -4.40
C LYS A 476 -11.41 -36.30 -3.75
N ASP A 477 -10.92 -36.64 -2.57
CA ASP A 477 -11.40 -37.70 -1.70
C ASP A 477 -12.67 -37.32 -0.88
N GLY A 478 -13.14 -36.07 -1.01
CA GLY A 478 -14.25 -35.53 -0.26
C GLY A 478 -13.86 -34.90 1.08
N ALA A 479 -12.59 -34.90 1.46
CA ALA A 479 -12.13 -34.29 2.71
C ALA A 479 -12.43 -32.78 2.70
N VAL A 480 -13.02 -32.29 3.80
CA VAL A 480 -13.32 -30.87 3.99
C VAL A 480 -12.12 -30.20 4.61
N LEU A 481 -11.60 -29.19 3.92
CA LEU A 481 -10.48 -28.38 4.38
C LEU A 481 -10.99 -27.01 4.82
N LYS A 482 -10.72 -26.68 6.09
CA LYS A 482 -11.09 -25.40 6.69
C LYS A 482 -9.89 -24.46 6.73
N PHE A 483 -10.18 -23.17 6.71
CA PHE A 483 -9.17 -22.15 6.96
C PHE A 483 -8.85 -22.09 8.45
N GLU A 484 -7.65 -22.48 8.81
CA GLU A 484 -7.16 -22.46 10.20
C GLU A 484 -5.92 -21.56 10.28
N PRO A 485 -6.05 -20.34 10.84
CA PRO A 485 -4.91 -19.47 11.07
C PRO A 485 -3.87 -20.11 11.97
N LEU A 486 -2.59 -19.83 11.71
CA LEU A 486 -1.46 -20.22 12.58
C LEU A 486 -1.29 -19.24 13.75
N SER A 487 -1.88 -18.06 13.66
CA SER A 487 -1.87 -17.05 14.72
C SER A 487 -3.28 -16.86 15.28
N ASP A 488 -3.36 -16.63 16.59
CA ASP A 488 -4.64 -16.30 17.24
C ASP A 488 -5.13 -14.92 16.78
N THR A 489 -6.27 -14.88 16.13
CA THR A 489 -6.97 -13.67 15.68
C THR A 489 -8.36 -13.53 16.28
N LYS A 490 -8.70 -14.33 17.29
CA LYS A 490 -10.04 -14.43 17.90
C LYS A 490 -11.15 -14.66 16.85
N GLY A 491 -10.84 -15.45 15.81
CA GLY A 491 -11.77 -15.78 14.72
C GLY A 491 -11.98 -14.67 13.70
N LEU A 492 -11.31 -13.53 13.83
CA LEU A 492 -11.39 -12.42 12.87
C LEU A 492 -10.44 -12.62 11.70
N ILE A 493 -10.77 -12.05 10.54
CA ILE A 493 -9.76 -11.72 9.53
C ILE A 493 -8.75 -10.82 10.24
N ILE A 494 -7.47 -11.16 10.13
CA ILE A 494 -6.38 -10.62 10.95
C ILE A 494 -6.52 -9.11 11.23
N PRO A 495 -6.66 -8.72 12.51
CA PRO A 495 -6.90 -7.30 12.88
C PRO A 495 -5.66 -6.42 12.76
N ARG A 496 -4.46 -6.96 12.96
CA ARG A 496 -3.19 -6.21 12.97
C ARG A 496 -1.99 -7.11 12.72
N VAL A 497 -0.86 -6.48 12.45
CA VAL A 497 0.47 -7.11 12.54
C VAL A 497 1.08 -6.81 13.92
N LYS A 498 1.84 -7.74 14.47
CA LYS A 498 2.62 -7.50 15.69
C LYS A 498 3.63 -6.39 15.48
N TYR A 499 3.94 -5.64 16.52
CA TYR A 499 5.09 -4.74 16.47
C TYR A 499 6.37 -5.52 16.13
N PRO A 500 7.28 -4.93 15.33
CA PRO A 500 8.55 -5.56 14.98
C PRO A 500 9.37 -5.93 16.20
N THR A 501 10.00 -7.10 16.17
CA THR A 501 10.78 -7.60 17.31
C THR A 501 12.01 -6.74 17.61
N ASN A 502 12.60 -6.10 16.59
CA ASN A 502 13.75 -5.20 16.79
C ASN A 502 13.43 -4.00 17.68
N GLU A 503 12.18 -3.53 17.69
CA GLU A 503 11.74 -2.42 18.53
C GLU A 503 11.90 -2.70 20.03
N SER A 504 11.76 -3.95 20.45
CA SER A 504 11.97 -4.35 21.85
C SER A 504 13.41 -4.09 22.33
N THR A 505 14.38 -4.12 21.42
CA THR A 505 15.79 -3.85 21.72
C THR A 505 16.16 -2.41 21.41
N LEU A 506 15.68 -1.86 20.27
CA LEU A 506 16.07 -0.53 19.81
C LEU A 506 15.33 0.60 20.55
N ASN A 507 14.10 0.35 21.00
CA ASN A 507 13.24 1.34 21.66
C ASN A 507 12.42 0.71 22.80
N GLY A 508 13.04 -0.15 23.61
CA GLY A 508 12.41 -1.09 24.50
C GLY A 508 11.41 -0.49 25.50
N ALA A 509 11.73 0.65 26.12
CA ALA A 509 10.83 1.29 27.09
C ALA A 509 9.51 1.75 26.42
N ASN A 510 9.58 2.44 25.28
CA ASN A 510 8.41 2.92 24.55
C ASN A 510 7.66 1.77 23.88
N PHE A 511 8.37 0.77 23.37
CA PHE A 511 7.78 -0.47 22.86
C PHE A 511 6.92 -1.16 23.94
N ASN A 512 7.47 -1.38 25.13
CA ASN A 512 6.75 -2.01 26.23
C ASN A 512 5.53 -1.18 26.68
N ALA A 513 5.66 0.15 26.70
CA ALA A 513 4.53 1.06 26.97
C ALA A 513 3.43 0.96 25.89
N ALA A 514 3.80 0.77 24.61
CA ALA A 514 2.83 0.54 23.54
C ALA A 514 2.17 -0.84 23.64
N VAL A 515 2.95 -1.89 23.92
CA VAL A 515 2.46 -3.27 24.09
C VAL A 515 1.49 -3.38 25.26
N SER A 516 1.75 -2.69 26.38
CA SER A 516 0.85 -2.71 27.55
C SER A 516 -0.54 -2.17 27.27
N LYS A 517 -0.73 -1.37 26.21
CA LYS A 517 -2.03 -0.82 25.75
C LYS A 517 -2.80 -1.77 24.85
N LEU A 518 -2.17 -2.85 24.37
CA LEU A 518 -2.83 -3.85 23.55
C LEU A 518 -3.71 -4.76 24.41
N GLU A 519 -4.71 -5.37 23.80
CA GLU A 519 -5.56 -6.35 24.48
C GLU A 519 -4.73 -7.47 25.12
N GLY A 520 -4.92 -7.70 26.42
CA GLY A 520 -4.13 -8.65 27.18
C GLY A 520 -2.69 -8.22 27.48
N GLY A 521 -2.29 -6.97 27.17
CA GLY A 521 -0.94 -6.45 27.47
C GLY A 521 0.20 -7.17 26.76
N THR A 522 -0.07 -7.83 25.65
CA THR A 522 0.91 -8.62 24.90
C THR A 522 0.98 -8.19 23.44
N ASN A 523 2.15 -8.34 22.80
CA ASN A 523 2.31 -8.09 21.37
C ASN A 523 1.63 -9.21 20.56
N ASN A 524 0.41 -8.99 20.10
CA ASN A 524 -0.50 -9.99 19.55
C ASN A 524 -1.08 -9.58 18.19
N TYR A 525 -1.82 -10.49 17.53
CA TYR A 525 -2.50 -10.27 16.25
C TYR A 525 -3.99 -9.96 16.40
N TYR A 526 -4.58 -10.10 17.59
CA TYR A 526 -6.02 -9.96 17.82
C TYR A 526 -6.45 -8.58 18.36
N SER A 527 -5.54 -7.77 18.85
CA SER A 527 -5.86 -6.39 19.24
C SER A 527 -6.34 -5.60 18.02
N LYS A 528 -7.49 -4.95 18.16
CA LYS A 528 -8.09 -4.21 17.05
C LYS A 528 -7.49 -2.82 16.91
N MET A 529 -7.62 -2.23 15.71
CA MET A 529 -7.34 -0.83 15.46
C MET A 529 -8.38 0.05 16.18
N TYR A 530 -8.05 1.31 16.44
CA TYR A 530 -8.96 2.27 17.09
C TYR A 530 -10.33 2.34 16.39
N TRP A 531 -10.33 2.29 15.06
CA TRP A 531 -11.53 2.39 14.23
C TRP A 531 -12.19 1.02 13.94
N ASP A 532 -11.58 -0.11 14.28
CA ASP A 532 -12.13 -1.45 14.08
C ASP A 532 -13.06 -1.82 15.24
N VAL A 533 -14.34 -1.57 15.05
CA VAL A 533 -15.37 -1.81 16.08
C VAL A 533 -16.08 -3.15 15.93
N ARG A 534 -15.59 -4.06 15.08
CA ARG A 534 -16.19 -5.39 14.92
C ARG A 534 -16.27 -6.13 16.25
N THR A 535 -17.42 -6.73 16.52
CA THR A 535 -17.68 -7.54 17.73
C THR A 535 -17.47 -9.03 17.50
N GLY A 536 -17.39 -9.47 16.24
CA GLY A 536 -17.18 -10.86 15.86
C GLY A 536 -16.90 -11.01 14.35
N PRO A 537 -16.63 -12.24 13.90
CA PRO A 537 -16.24 -12.50 12.50
C PRO A 537 -17.34 -12.20 11.47
N TYR A 538 -18.60 -12.15 11.89
CA TYR A 538 -19.76 -11.87 11.03
C TYR A 538 -20.45 -10.55 11.38
N ASP A 539 -19.75 -9.68 12.11
CA ASP A 539 -20.26 -8.36 12.43
C ASP A 539 -19.95 -7.38 11.27
N HIS A 540 -20.99 -6.64 10.89
CA HIS A 540 -20.92 -5.66 9.80
C HIS A 540 -21.18 -4.25 10.34
N PRO A 541 -20.13 -3.56 10.86
CA PRO A 541 -20.27 -2.19 11.36
C PRO A 541 -20.86 -1.22 10.33
N ALA A 542 -20.64 -1.46 9.03
CA ALA A 542 -21.19 -0.63 7.96
C ALA A 542 -22.74 -0.58 7.98
N ASN A 543 -23.41 -1.56 8.55
CA ASN A 543 -24.88 -1.62 8.67
C ASN A 543 -25.40 -0.89 9.92
N LYS A 544 -24.53 -0.42 10.81
CA LYS A 544 -24.91 0.21 12.10
C LYS A 544 -24.76 1.77 12.03
#